data_fdf7e55a8f6612f604e4723a430dab94
#
_entry.id   fdf7e55a8f6612f604e4723a430dab94
#
_cell.length_a   1.000
_cell.length_b   1.000
_cell.length_c   1.000
_cell.angle_alpha   90.00
_cell.angle_beta   90.00
_cell.angle_gamma   90.00
#
_symmetry.space_group_name_H-M   'P 1'
#
loop_
_entity.id
_entity.type
_entity.pdbx_description
1 polymer ?
#
loop_
_entity_poly.entity_id
_entity_poly.type
_entity_poly.pdbx_seq_one_letter_code
_entity_poly.pdbx_strand_id
1 'polypeptide(L)'
;NFAHDIMDIHSLEDIKKSEWFSMEEDRGVVRRQRVYRRFLLSPGIYRKDKNDEDFVYIRHYYRQIEKDFQSIMPCNLHLHASSGYIVLDEDCNVGTIFPSRNTISDLVLVCMQQITKKIKNRTLNVNDEEITFIEKELLMKWIRKWIKENLVFLPKKYQDMGESLVSENVLATMKSYGFVDEEENRIKINPICGKIGGGFDVEVKKNVNK
;
A
#
# COMPACT_ATOMS: atom_id res chain seq x y z
N ASN A 1 -22.22 -6.84 -26.62
CA ASN A 1 -21.16 -7.65 -25.99
C ASN A 1 -20.82 -7.19 -24.57
N PHE A 2 -21.35 -6.03 -24.13
CA PHE A 2 -21.14 -5.53 -22.78
C PHE A 2 -21.67 -6.48 -21.68
N ALA A 3 -22.71 -7.23 -21.96
CA ALA A 3 -23.28 -8.18 -21.00
C ALA A 3 -22.44 -9.45 -20.80
N HIS A 4 -21.68 -9.88 -21.79
CA HIS A 4 -20.79 -11.04 -21.67
C HIS A 4 -19.59 -10.72 -20.74
N ASP A 5 -19.02 -9.54 -20.89
CA ASP A 5 -17.84 -9.13 -20.12
C ASP A 5 -18.14 -8.91 -18.63
N ILE A 6 -19.39 -8.53 -18.29
CA ILE A 6 -19.80 -8.36 -16.88
C ILE A 6 -20.04 -9.71 -16.19
N MET A 7 -20.54 -10.71 -16.92
CA MET A 7 -20.80 -12.05 -16.35
C MET A 7 -19.51 -12.81 -16.04
N ASP A 8 -18.40 -12.45 -16.68
CA ASP A 8 -17.09 -13.07 -16.49
C ASP A 8 -16.26 -12.40 -15.37
N ILE A 9 -16.77 -11.31 -14.77
CA ILE A 9 -16.10 -10.59 -13.69
C ILE A 9 -16.50 -11.22 -12.35
N HIS A 10 -15.60 -11.99 -11.76
CA HIS A 10 -15.79 -12.64 -10.46
C HIS A 10 -14.96 -12.02 -9.35
N SER A 11 -14.00 -11.16 -9.68
CA SER A 11 -13.08 -10.54 -8.72
C SER A 11 -12.65 -9.13 -9.14
N LEU A 12 -12.10 -8.36 -8.20
CA LEU A 12 -11.46 -7.06 -8.48
C LEU A 12 -10.27 -7.20 -9.44
N GLU A 13 -9.58 -8.34 -9.42
CA GLU A 13 -8.48 -8.61 -10.33
C GLU A 13 -8.95 -8.78 -11.77
N ASP A 14 -10.14 -9.35 -11.98
CA ASP A 14 -10.73 -9.47 -13.32
C ASP A 14 -11.09 -8.10 -13.87
N ILE A 15 -11.62 -7.19 -13.01
CA ILE A 15 -11.87 -5.80 -13.40
C ILE A 15 -10.57 -5.09 -13.76
N LYS A 16 -9.49 -5.30 -13.00
CA LYS A 16 -8.17 -4.71 -13.29
C LYS A 16 -7.59 -5.21 -14.60
N LYS A 17 -7.86 -6.47 -14.96
CA LYS A 17 -7.33 -7.12 -16.17
C LYS A 17 -8.22 -6.92 -17.40
N SER A 18 -9.52 -6.65 -17.21
CA SER A 18 -10.46 -6.53 -18.33
C SER A 18 -10.09 -5.36 -19.22
N GLU A 19 -9.94 -5.64 -20.50
CA GLU A 19 -9.78 -4.64 -21.55
C GLU A 19 -11.15 -4.44 -22.22
N TRP A 20 -11.76 -3.29 -21.98
CA TRP A 20 -13.12 -2.98 -22.41
C TRP A 20 -13.24 -2.62 -23.90
N PHE A 21 -12.12 -2.56 -24.61
CA PHE A 21 -12.06 -2.24 -26.04
C PHE A 21 -11.15 -3.21 -26.77
N SER A 22 -11.50 -3.52 -28.00
CA SER A 22 -10.63 -4.30 -28.90
C SER A 22 -9.31 -3.55 -29.08
N MET A 23 -8.18 -4.24 -28.93
CA MET A 23 -6.83 -3.68 -28.93
C MET A 23 -6.43 -2.96 -30.22
N GLU A 24 -7.26 -2.98 -31.26
CA GLU A 24 -6.90 -2.48 -32.59
C GLU A 24 -7.16 -0.99 -32.80
N GLU A 25 -8.10 -0.36 -32.06
CA GLU A 25 -8.55 0.98 -32.45
C GLU A 25 -7.81 2.15 -31.79
N ASP A 26 -7.33 2.05 -30.56
CA ASP A 26 -6.50 3.12 -29.95
C ASP A 26 -5.73 2.66 -28.72
N ARG A 27 -4.48 2.31 -28.89
CA ARG A 27 -3.59 1.93 -27.79
C ARG A 27 -3.47 3.01 -26.69
N GLY A 28 -3.64 4.27 -27.03
CA GLY A 28 -3.59 5.40 -26.11
C GLY A 28 -4.79 5.42 -25.18
N VAL A 29 -6.01 5.19 -25.70
CA VAL A 29 -7.25 5.15 -24.92
C VAL A 29 -7.24 3.97 -23.97
N VAL A 30 -6.90 2.77 -24.46
CA VAL A 30 -6.82 1.55 -23.66
C VAL A 30 -5.82 1.71 -22.50
N ARG A 31 -4.62 2.26 -22.78
CA ARG A 31 -3.62 2.53 -21.74
C ARG A 31 -4.11 3.53 -20.73
N ARG A 32 -4.73 4.64 -21.17
CA ARG A 32 -5.33 5.63 -20.27
C ARG A 32 -6.33 4.98 -19.31
N GLN A 33 -7.28 4.22 -19.83
CA GLN A 33 -8.30 3.55 -19.02
C GLN A 33 -7.70 2.55 -18.04
N ARG A 34 -6.71 1.75 -18.46
CA ARG A 34 -6.00 0.82 -17.58
C ARG A 34 -5.30 1.55 -16.44
N VAL A 35 -4.61 2.64 -16.70
CA VAL A 35 -3.94 3.45 -15.69
C VAL A 35 -4.94 4.06 -14.70
N TYR A 36 -6.02 4.65 -15.19
CA TYR A 36 -7.03 5.26 -14.33
C TYR A 36 -7.73 4.21 -13.46
N ARG A 37 -8.08 3.05 -14.01
CA ARG A 37 -8.63 1.94 -13.22
C ARG A 37 -7.67 1.48 -12.12
N ARG A 38 -6.37 1.37 -12.44
CA ARG A 38 -5.36 0.98 -11.43
C ARG A 38 -5.30 1.97 -10.28
N PHE A 39 -5.36 3.27 -10.55
CA PHE A 39 -5.41 4.27 -9.48
C PHE A 39 -6.68 4.19 -8.62
N LEU A 40 -7.83 3.85 -9.21
CA LEU A 40 -9.09 3.73 -8.49
C LEU A 40 -9.23 2.42 -7.69
N LEU A 41 -8.66 1.34 -8.21
CA LEU A 41 -8.88 0.00 -7.68
C LEU A 41 -7.67 -0.59 -6.94
N SER A 42 -6.56 0.15 -6.88
CA SER A 42 -5.35 -0.29 -6.18
C SER A 42 -4.87 0.81 -5.25
N PRO A 43 -4.33 0.46 -4.08
CA PRO A 43 -3.77 1.45 -3.15
C PRO A 43 -2.59 2.23 -3.74
N GLY A 44 -1.94 1.68 -4.75
CA GLY A 44 -0.85 2.32 -5.46
C GLY A 44 -0.48 1.59 -6.74
N ILE A 45 0.17 2.30 -7.65
CA ILE A 45 0.73 1.74 -8.88
C ILE A 45 2.24 1.66 -8.70
N TYR A 46 2.81 0.49 -8.97
CA TYR A 46 4.24 0.25 -8.88
C TYR A 46 4.81 0.02 -10.27
N ARG A 47 5.98 0.60 -10.53
CA ARG A 47 6.75 0.37 -11.75
C ARG A 47 7.24 -1.08 -11.76
N LYS A 48 6.95 -1.81 -12.84
CA LYS A 48 7.34 -3.21 -12.98
C LYS A 48 8.82 -3.35 -13.30
N ASP A 49 9.28 -2.53 -14.24
CA ASP A 49 10.66 -2.50 -14.74
C ASP A 49 10.98 -1.15 -15.39
N LYS A 50 12.17 -1.01 -15.95
CA LYS A 50 12.61 0.25 -16.62
C LYS A 50 11.80 0.60 -17.86
N ASN A 51 11.16 -0.38 -18.50
CA ASN A 51 10.40 -0.22 -19.74
C ASN A 51 8.88 -0.24 -19.52
N ASP A 52 8.42 -0.13 -18.27
CA ASP A 52 6.99 -0.11 -17.94
C ASP A 52 6.30 1.08 -18.64
N GLU A 53 5.63 0.79 -19.75
CA GLU A 53 4.94 1.78 -20.58
C GLU A 53 3.80 2.50 -19.82
N ASP A 54 3.13 1.83 -18.89
CA ASP A 54 2.10 2.46 -18.07
C ASP A 54 2.71 3.48 -17.13
N PHE A 55 3.86 3.17 -16.55
CA PHE A 55 4.56 4.09 -15.66
C PHE A 55 5.19 5.27 -16.42
N VAL A 56 5.68 5.04 -17.65
CA VAL A 56 6.10 6.11 -18.56
C VAL A 56 4.92 7.04 -18.89
N TYR A 57 3.74 6.46 -19.19
CA TYR A 57 2.53 7.23 -19.45
C TYR A 57 2.13 8.08 -18.24
N ILE A 58 2.12 7.50 -17.03
CA ILE A 58 1.81 8.22 -15.78
C ILE A 58 2.75 9.42 -15.60
N ARG A 59 4.04 9.24 -15.79
CA ARG A 59 5.03 10.32 -15.68
C ARG A 59 4.80 11.44 -16.67
N HIS A 60 4.45 11.08 -17.91
CA HIS A 60 4.25 12.05 -18.97
C HIS A 60 2.96 12.86 -18.76
N TYR A 61 1.89 12.21 -18.33
CA TYR A 61 0.56 12.82 -18.15
C TYR A 61 0.19 13.10 -16.70
N TYR A 62 1.16 13.10 -15.79
CA TYR A 62 0.96 13.27 -14.37
C TYR A 62 -0.03 14.38 -14.00
N ARG A 63 0.19 15.60 -14.49
CA ARG A 63 -0.66 16.76 -14.18
C ARG A 63 -2.09 16.63 -14.72
N GLN A 64 -2.25 15.97 -15.85
CA GLN A 64 -3.59 15.74 -16.40
C GLN A 64 -4.34 14.69 -15.60
N ILE A 65 -3.68 13.60 -15.24
CA ILE A 65 -4.23 12.53 -14.41
C ILE A 65 -4.67 13.11 -13.05
N GLU A 66 -3.83 13.92 -12.43
CA GLU A 66 -4.15 14.59 -11.17
C GLU A 66 -5.39 15.49 -11.28
N LYS A 67 -5.46 16.35 -12.29
CA LYS A 67 -6.63 17.20 -12.54
C LYS A 67 -7.92 16.41 -12.78
N ASP A 68 -7.81 15.32 -13.53
CA ASP A 68 -8.96 14.46 -13.82
C ASP A 68 -9.49 13.83 -12.53
N PHE A 69 -8.60 13.36 -11.63
CA PHE A 69 -9.02 12.86 -10.32
C PHE A 69 -9.55 13.95 -9.41
N GLN A 70 -8.95 15.13 -9.39
CA GLN A 70 -9.42 16.28 -8.62
C GLN A 70 -10.80 16.78 -9.06
N SER A 71 -11.21 16.51 -10.30
CA SER A 71 -12.57 16.81 -10.76
C SER A 71 -13.64 15.88 -10.19
N ILE A 72 -13.24 14.73 -9.64
CA ILE A 72 -14.14 13.68 -9.12
C ILE A 72 -14.10 13.67 -7.59
N MET A 73 -12.92 13.85 -7.00
CA MET A 73 -12.71 13.77 -5.55
C MET A 73 -11.59 14.73 -5.11
N PRO A 74 -11.67 15.31 -3.89
CA PRO A 74 -10.60 16.13 -3.34
C PRO A 74 -9.39 15.23 -3.01
N CYS A 75 -8.34 15.31 -3.84
CA CYS A 75 -7.17 14.45 -3.73
C CYS A 75 -5.93 15.07 -4.36
N ASN A 76 -4.78 14.52 -4.04
CA ASN A 76 -3.49 14.82 -4.65
C ASN A 76 -2.83 13.53 -5.17
N LEU A 77 -2.23 13.60 -6.34
CA LEU A 77 -1.48 12.47 -6.91
C LEU A 77 -0.02 12.57 -6.49
N HIS A 78 0.45 11.60 -5.72
CA HIS A 78 1.86 11.48 -5.33
C HIS A 78 2.58 10.54 -6.29
N LEU A 79 3.56 11.07 -7.01
CA LEU A 79 4.38 10.30 -7.96
C LEU A 79 5.84 10.29 -7.52
N HIS A 80 6.39 9.09 -7.37
CA HIS A 80 7.79 8.82 -7.00
C HIS A 80 8.54 8.10 -8.14
N ALA A 81 9.80 7.72 -7.89
CA ALA A 81 10.64 7.06 -8.90
C ALA A 81 10.05 5.74 -9.40
N SER A 82 9.43 4.96 -8.52
CA SER A 82 8.92 3.61 -8.79
C SER A 82 7.48 3.37 -8.32
N SER A 83 6.81 4.40 -7.80
CA SER A 83 5.42 4.27 -7.30
C SER A 83 4.60 5.54 -7.53
N GLY A 84 3.30 5.36 -7.70
CA GLY A 84 2.30 6.44 -7.72
C GLY A 84 1.08 6.04 -6.91
N TYR A 85 0.51 6.96 -6.15
CA TYR A 85 -0.69 6.74 -5.35
C TYR A 85 -1.47 8.04 -5.15
N ILE A 86 -2.76 7.90 -4.86
CA ILE A 86 -3.65 9.04 -4.58
C ILE A 86 -3.72 9.23 -3.07
N VAL A 87 -3.53 10.47 -2.62
CA VAL A 87 -3.75 10.90 -1.24
C VAL A 87 -5.04 11.71 -1.23
N LEU A 88 -6.01 11.26 -0.46
CA LEU A 88 -7.28 11.97 -0.27
C LEU A 88 -7.13 13.09 0.76
N ASP A 89 -7.84 14.17 0.57
CA ASP A 89 -7.92 15.23 1.58
C ASP A 89 -8.67 14.73 2.83
N GLU A 90 -8.42 15.34 3.99
CA GLU A 90 -8.88 14.86 5.31
C GLU A 90 -10.41 14.67 5.39
N ASP A 91 -11.18 15.45 4.67
CA ASP A 91 -12.65 15.39 4.68
C ASP A 91 -13.23 14.43 3.63
N CYS A 92 -12.39 13.75 2.86
CA CYS A 92 -12.82 12.85 1.80
C CYS A 92 -13.10 11.45 2.35
N ASN A 93 -14.37 11.03 2.33
CA ASN A 93 -14.81 9.72 2.81
C ASN A 93 -15.15 8.77 1.64
N VAL A 94 -14.28 8.67 0.65
CA VAL A 94 -14.48 7.81 -0.52
C VAL A 94 -13.68 6.52 -0.37
N GLY A 95 -14.37 5.39 -0.40
CA GLY A 95 -13.73 4.07 -0.40
C GLY A 95 -13.07 3.66 0.91
N THR A 96 -12.12 2.75 0.82
CA THR A 96 -11.33 2.27 1.98
C THR A 96 -10.06 3.09 2.11
N ILE A 97 -9.95 3.84 3.19
CA ILE A 97 -8.85 4.78 3.43
C ILE A 97 -7.83 4.14 4.38
N PHE A 98 -6.54 4.36 4.12
CA PHE A 98 -5.46 4.04 5.03
C PHE A 98 -4.74 5.33 5.50
N PRO A 99 -4.44 5.48 6.80
CA PRO A 99 -4.80 4.57 7.89
C PRO A 99 -6.29 4.64 8.24
N SER A 100 -6.90 3.49 8.50
CA SER A 100 -8.22 3.44 9.09
C SER A 100 -8.12 3.70 10.60
N ARG A 101 -9.19 4.22 11.21
CA ARG A 101 -9.21 4.56 12.66
C ARG A 101 -9.26 3.30 13.53
N ASN A 102 -8.24 2.46 13.47
CA ASN A 102 -8.12 1.26 14.30
C ASN A 102 -6.66 0.95 14.63
N THR A 103 -6.46 0.25 15.75
CA THR A 103 -5.15 -0.12 16.28
C THR A 103 -4.29 -0.94 15.30
N ILE A 104 -4.89 -1.77 14.44
CA ILE A 104 -4.13 -2.57 13.47
C ILE A 104 -3.49 -1.65 12.43
N SER A 105 -4.19 -0.61 11.95
CA SER A 105 -3.60 0.38 11.04
C SER A 105 -2.44 1.13 11.67
N ASP A 106 -2.54 1.48 12.97
CA ASP A 106 -1.45 2.12 13.69
C ASP A 106 -0.23 1.19 13.79
N LEU A 107 -0.47 -0.10 14.09
CA LEU A 107 0.59 -1.11 14.10
C LEU A 107 1.23 -1.31 12.73
N VAL A 108 0.45 -1.27 11.66
CA VAL A 108 0.99 -1.31 10.28
C VAL A 108 1.92 -0.13 10.04
N LEU A 109 1.54 1.11 10.42
CA LEU A 109 2.40 2.28 10.29
C LEU A 109 3.73 2.12 11.04
N VAL A 110 3.68 1.59 12.27
CA VAL A 110 4.90 1.29 13.06
C VAL A 110 5.76 0.24 12.35
N CYS A 111 5.17 -0.85 11.87
CA CYS A 111 5.89 -1.88 11.13
C CYS A 111 6.56 -1.32 9.87
N MET A 112 5.85 -0.49 9.10
CA MET A 112 6.41 0.17 7.90
C MET A 112 7.59 1.08 8.26
N GLN A 113 7.49 1.84 9.35
CA GLN A 113 8.60 2.65 9.84
C GLN A 113 9.82 1.80 10.22
N GLN A 114 9.61 0.66 10.88
CA GLN A 114 10.69 -0.25 11.25
C GLN A 114 11.33 -0.91 10.02
N ILE A 115 10.54 -1.32 9.04
CA ILE A 115 11.04 -1.82 7.76
C ILE A 115 11.90 -0.75 7.08
N THR A 116 11.41 0.49 7.02
CA THR A 116 12.15 1.63 6.45
C THR A 116 13.49 1.87 7.16
N LYS A 117 13.53 1.77 8.50
CA LYS A 117 14.77 1.86 9.27
C LYS A 117 15.75 0.75 8.89
N LYS A 118 15.28 -0.49 8.67
CA LYS A 118 16.14 -1.61 8.24
C LYS A 118 16.68 -1.43 6.83
N ILE A 119 15.90 -0.84 5.93
CA ILE A 119 16.36 -0.47 4.58
C ILE A 119 17.44 0.62 4.68
N LYS A 120 17.19 1.69 5.43
CA LYS A 120 18.17 2.77 5.64
C LYS A 120 19.47 2.29 6.25
N ASN A 121 19.40 1.34 7.18
CA ASN A 121 20.57 0.73 7.82
C ASN A 121 21.19 -0.41 6.97
N ARG A 122 20.79 -0.59 5.73
CA ARG A 122 21.27 -1.62 4.80
C ARG A 122 21.15 -3.06 5.32
N THR A 123 20.24 -3.30 6.26
CA THR A 123 19.90 -4.66 6.73
C THR A 123 18.99 -5.36 5.70
N LEU A 124 18.24 -4.58 4.95
CA LEU A 124 17.45 -5.02 3.80
C LEU A 124 17.96 -4.31 2.56
N ASN A 125 18.19 -5.10 1.50
CA ASN A 125 18.58 -4.55 0.20
C ASN A 125 17.34 -4.21 -0.62
N VAL A 126 17.45 -3.15 -1.40
CA VAL A 126 16.42 -2.65 -2.30
C VAL A 126 16.93 -2.78 -3.72
N ASN A 127 16.10 -3.25 -4.64
CA ASN A 127 16.45 -3.31 -6.06
C ASN A 127 16.24 -1.96 -6.76
N ASP A 128 16.50 -1.91 -8.09
CA ASP A 128 16.34 -0.70 -8.91
C ASP A 128 14.89 -0.18 -8.99
N GLU A 129 13.91 -1.02 -8.70
CA GLU A 129 12.48 -0.68 -8.63
C GLU A 129 12.02 -0.29 -7.22
N GLU A 130 12.95 -0.08 -6.29
CA GLU A 130 12.70 0.20 -4.86
C GLU A 130 11.92 -0.92 -4.15
N ILE A 131 11.98 -2.16 -4.67
CA ILE A 131 11.34 -3.34 -4.11
C ILE A 131 12.34 -4.09 -3.21
N THR A 132 11.84 -4.61 -2.10
CA THR A 132 12.61 -5.43 -1.17
C THR A 132 11.92 -6.79 -1.00
N PHE A 133 12.71 -7.86 -0.96
CA PHE A 133 12.23 -9.20 -0.65
C PHE A 133 12.77 -9.67 0.71
N ILE A 134 11.90 -10.28 1.50
CA ILE A 134 12.23 -10.85 2.79
C ILE A 134 11.53 -12.20 2.97
N GLU A 135 12.16 -13.15 3.65
CA GLU A 135 11.50 -14.39 4.02
C GLU A 135 10.32 -14.12 4.94
N LYS A 136 9.19 -14.77 4.68
CA LYS A 136 7.94 -14.57 5.43
C LYS A 136 8.14 -14.79 6.94
N GLU A 137 8.81 -15.87 7.31
CA GLU A 137 9.07 -16.18 8.73
C GLU A 137 9.92 -15.12 9.43
N LEU A 138 10.93 -14.58 8.72
CA LEU A 138 11.77 -13.52 9.26
C LEU A 138 10.99 -12.23 9.47
N LEU A 139 10.14 -11.84 8.49
CA LEU A 139 9.26 -10.68 8.66
C LEU A 139 8.29 -10.88 9.83
N MET A 140 7.64 -12.05 9.92
CA MET A 140 6.74 -12.37 11.03
C MET A 140 7.43 -12.33 12.39
N LYS A 141 8.66 -12.83 12.47
CA LYS A 141 9.49 -12.74 13.69
C LYS A 141 9.72 -11.27 14.08
N TRP A 142 10.00 -10.40 13.13
CA TRP A 142 10.16 -8.97 13.39
C TRP A 142 8.87 -8.31 13.83
N ILE A 143 7.75 -8.57 13.14
CA ILE A 143 6.43 -8.01 13.50
C ILE A 143 6.06 -8.43 14.93
N ARG A 144 6.20 -9.71 15.30
CA ARG A 144 5.93 -10.20 16.66
C ARG A 144 6.80 -9.49 17.70
N LYS A 145 8.10 -9.32 17.42
CA LYS A 145 8.99 -8.59 18.31
C LYS A 145 8.52 -7.14 18.51
N TRP A 146 8.18 -6.43 17.45
CA TRP A 146 7.71 -5.04 17.55
C TRP A 146 6.37 -4.91 18.26
N ILE A 147 5.46 -5.85 18.04
CA ILE A 147 4.18 -5.89 18.77
C ILE A 147 4.44 -6.14 20.24
N LYS A 148 5.29 -7.09 20.59
CA LYS A 148 5.64 -7.40 21.98
C LYS A 148 6.23 -6.21 22.72
N GLU A 149 7.12 -5.47 22.06
CA GLU A 149 7.74 -4.25 22.61
C GLU A 149 6.70 -3.14 22.87
N ASN A 150 5.57 -3.15 22.15
CA ASN A 150 4.53 -2.13 22.25
C ASN A 150 3.22 -2.66 22.88
N LEU A 151 3.17 -3.91 23.33
CA LEU A 151 1.95 -4.59 23.78
C LEU A 151 1.26 -3.85 24.93
N VAL A 152 2.03 -3.25 25.83
CA VAL A 152 1.53 -2.50 26.99
C VAL A 152 0.73 -1.26 26.58
N PHE A 153 1.01 -0.70 25.42
CA PHE A 153 0.31 0.49 24.91
C PHE A 153 -0.93 0.16 24.08
N LEU A 154 -1.16 -1.14 23.79
CA LEU A 154 -2.32 -1.57 23.02
C LEU A 154 -3.57 -1.69 23.90
N PRO A 155 -4.75 -1.48 23.33
CA PRO A 155 -6.01 -1.76 23.99
C PRO A 155 -6.06 -3.21 24.49
N LYS A 156 -6.73 -3.44 25.65
CA LYS A 156 -6.81 -4.75 26.31
C LYS A 156 -7.23 -5.88 25.38
N LYS A 157 -8.17 -5.62 24.46
CA LYS A 157 -8.58 -6.57 23.42
C LYS A 157 -7.40 -7.19 22.66
N TYR A 158 -6.41 -6.37 22.27
CA TYR A 158 -5.24 -6.84 21.50
C TYR A 158 -4.19 -7.51 22.40
N GLN A 159 -4.09 -7.07 23.66
CA GLN A 159 -3.25 -7.75 24.66
C GLN A 159 -3.76 -9.19 24.90
N ASP A 160 -5.09 -9.37 25.01
CA ASP A 160 -5.73 -10.66 25.23
C ASP A 160 -5.68 -11.57 23.98
N MET A 161 -5.64 -11.01 22.77
CA MET A 161 -5.50 -11.78 21.52
C MET A 161 -4.15 -12.49 21.39
N GLY A 162 -3.13 -11.97 22.02
CA GLY A 162 -1.77 -12.47 21.92
C GLY A 162 -1.02 -12.02 20.64
N GLU A 163 0.30 -12.02 20.75
CA GLU A 163 1.19 -11.45 19.72
C GLU A 163 1.10 -12.15 18.35
N SER A 164 0.83 -13.45 18.31
CA SER A 164 0.77 -14.21 17.06
C SER A 164 -0.41 -13.76 16.20
N LEU A 165 -1.62 -13.75 16.75
CA LEU A 165 -2.83 -13.39 16.04
C LEU A 165 -2.83 -11.91 15.61
N VAL A 166 -2.32 -11.02 16.49
CA VAL A 166 -2.16 -9.60 16.15
C VAL A 166 -1.17 -9.44 14.97
N SER A 167 -0.06 -10.20 14.96
CA SER A 167 0.93 -10.15 13.87
C SER A 167 0.36 -10.63 12.54
N GLU A 168 -0.47 -11.66 12.56
CA GLU A 168 -1.16 -12.17 11.37
C GLU A 168 -2.14 -11.13 10.82
N ASN A 169 -2.89 -10.46 11.69
CA ASN A 169 -3.81 -9.38 11.30
C ASN A 169 -3.05 -8.18 10.72
N VAL A 170 -1.89 -7.82 11.27
CA VAL A 170 -1.03 -6.77 10.72
C VAL A 170 -0.56 -7.14 9.32
N LEU A 171 -0.03 -8.35 9.11
CA LEU A 171 0.42 -8.80 7.78
C LEU A 171 -0.75 -8.87 6.80
N ALA A 172 -1.91 -9.38 7.20
CA ALA A 172 -3.11 -9.44 6.37
C ALA A 172 -3.56 -8.03 5.94
N THR A 173 -3.51 -7.07 6.86
CA THR A 173 -3.82 -5.67 6.57
C THR A 173 -2.79 -5.06 5.61
N MET A 174 -1.50 -5.30 5.80
CA MET A 174 -0.47 -4.85 4.86
C MET A 174 -0.70 -5.39 3.44
N LYS A 175 -1.13 -6.64 3.32
CA LYS A 175 -1.49 -7.24 2.03
C LYS A 175 -2.73 -6.59 1.42
N SER A 176 -3.80 -6.40 2.19
CA SER A 176 -5.07 -5.84 1.70
C SER A 176 -4.90 -4.42 1.15
N TYR A 177 -3.94 -3.66 1.69
CA TYR A 177 -3.59 -2.33 1.18
C TYR A 177 -2.45 -2.34 0.15
N GLY A 178 -2.01 -3.51 -0.33
CA GLY A 178 -0.95 -3.62 -1.34
C GLY A 178 0.40 -3.06 -0.91
N PHE A 179 0.66 -2.97 0.39
CA PHE A 179 1.97 -2.58 0.92
C PHE A 179 2.99 -3.70 0.76
N VAL A 180 2.50 -4.92 0.82
CA VAL A 180 3.28 -6.13 0.60
C VAL A 180 2.49 -7.13 -0.23
N ASP A 181 3.21 -7.92 -1.04
CA ASP A 181 2.66 -9.07 -1.76
C ASP A 181 3.35 -10.35 -1.23
N GLU A 182 2.64 -11.47 -1.24
CA GLU A 182 3.21 -12.76 -0.86
C GLU A 182 3.53 -13.57 -2.12
N GLU A 183 4.79 -13.96 -2.26
CA GLU A 183 5.31 -14.77 -3.36
C GLU A 183 5.93 -16.04 -2.77
N GLU A 184 5.21 -17.15 -2.81
CA GLU A 184 5.63 -18.43 -2.19
C GLU A 184 5.99 -18.26 -0.69
N ASN A 185 7.28 -18.39 -0.34
CA ASN A 185 7.79 -18.22 1.02
C ASN A 185 8.38 -16.83 1.29
N ARG A 186 8.26 -15.89 0.35
CA ARG A 186 8.80 -14.54 0.45
C ARG A 186 7.71 -13.50 0.49
N ILE A 187 8.01 -12.41 1.16
CA ILE A 187 7.20 -11.22 1.13
C ILE A 187 7.94 -10.17 0.31
N LYS A 188 7.28 -9.71 -0.73
CA LYS A 188 7.69 -8.56 -1.52
C LYS A 188 7.17 -7.31 -0.84
N ILE A 189 8.06 -6.42 -0.45
CA ILE A 189 7.73 -5.13 0.17
C ILE A 189 7.72 -4.08 -0.92
N ASN A 190 6.59 -3.45 -1.12
CA ASN A 190 6.39 -2.45 -2.16
C ASN A 190 6.94 -1.07 -1.76
N PRO A 191 7.34 -0.23 -2.74
CA PRO A 191 7.98 1.07 -2.49
C PRO A 191 7.18 2.02 -1.60
N ILE A 192 5.86 1.92 -1.59
CA ILE A 192 4.97 2.76 -0.77
C ILE A 192 5.26 2.62 0.74
N CYS A 193 5.75 1.47 1.19
CA CYS A 193 6.15 1.27 2.58
C CYS A 193 7.23 2.25 3.04
N GLY A 194 8.07 2.71 2.13
CA GLY A 194 9.10 3.71 2.40
C GLY A 194 8.59 5.16 2.39
N LYS A 195 7.38 5.39 1.91
CA LYS A 195 6.77 6.73 1.77
C LYS A 195 5.74 7.04 2.86
N ILE A 196 5.14 5.99 3.42
CA ILE A 196 4.15 6.07 4.49
C ILE A 196 4.77 5.42 5.73
N GLY A 197 4.82 6.11 6.82
CA GLY A 197 5.32 5.57 8.09
C GLY A 197 4.85 6.41 9.25
N GLY A 198 4.64 5.79 10.38
CA GLY A 198 4.23 6.45 11.61
C GLY A 198 4.91 5.82 12.82
N GLY A 199 4.78 6.46 13.96
CA GLY A 199 5.27 5.96 15.23
C GLY A 199 4.32 6.35 16.35
N PHE A 200 4.39 5.65 17.47
CA PHE A 200 3.72 6.11 18.67
C PHE A 200 4.60 7.19 19.30
N ASP A 201 4.07 8.39 19.46
CA ASP A 201 4.63 9.40 20.35
C ASP A 201 4.30 8.99 21.78
N VAL A 202 5.23 8.29 22.41
CA VAL A 202 5.14 8.03 23.83
C VAL A 202 5.54 9.33 24.53
N GLU A 203 4.58 10.17 24.89
CA GLU A 203 4.80 11.16 25.93
C GLU A 203 5.14 10.40 27.22
N VAL A 204 6.42 10.28 27.48
CA VAL A 204 6.90 9.84 28.80
C VAL A 204 6.47 10.93 29.77
N LYS A 205 5.31 10.76 30.42
CA LYS A 205 4.97 11.52 31.62
C LYS A 205 6.08 11.21 32.62
N LYS A 206 7.10 12.06 32.66
CA LYS A 206 8.02 12.10 33.78
C LYS A 206 7.18 12.44 34.99
N ASN A 207 6.83 11.43 35.78
CA ASN A 207 6.31 11.65 37.12
C ASN A 207 7.38 12.45 37.87
N VAL A 208 7.16 13.75 37.96
CA VAL A 208 7.85 14.62 38.91
C VAL A 208 7.25 14.27 40.27
N ASN A 209 7.85 13.28 40.93
CA ASN A 209 7.65 13.12 42.37
C ASN A 209 8.28 14.34 43.05
N LYS A 210 7.43 15.18 43.60
CA LYS A 210 7.75 16.06 44.73
C LYS A 210 7.13 15.49 45.96
#